data_cb4055fc2fa586ac149cb8d0bd9dac30
#
_entry.id   cb4055fc2fa586ac149cb8d0bd9dac30
#
_cell.length_a   1.000
_cell.length_b   1.000
_cell.length_c   1.000
_cell.angle_alpha   90.00
_cell.angle_beta   90.00
_cell.angle_gamma   90.00
#
_symmetry.space_group_name_H-M   'P 1'
#
loop_
_entity.id
_entity.type
_entity.pdbx_description
1 polymer ?
#
loop_
_entity_poly.entity_id
_entity_poly.type
_entity_poly.pdbx_seq_one_letter_code
_entity_poly.pdbx_strand_id
1 'polypeptide(L)' 'MDGTKRVDIKRGLHVKIILKKDQRSGAMTEGFVKDILTSAPVHHRGIKVRLEDGQIGRVKEILE' A
#
# COMPACT_ATOMS: atom_id res chain seq x y z
N MET A 1 -10.78 -3.18 -4.63
CA MET A 1 -10.38 -1.79 -4.40
C MET A 1 -8.92 -1.63 -4.78
N ASP A 2 -8.57 -0.49 -5.32
CA ASP A 2 -7.25 -0.26 -5.91
C ASP A 2 -6.24 0.44 -4.98
N GLY A 3 -6.65 0.83 -3.79
CA GLY A 3 -5.73 1.45 -2.84
C GLY A 3 -5.33 2.88 -3.13
N THR A 4 -6.05 3.58 -4.02
CA THR A 4 -5.73 4.97 -4.35
C THR A 4 -6.33 5.98 -3.38
N LYS A 5 -7.29 5.56 -2.56
CA LYS A 5 -7.98 6.44 -1.60
C LYS A 5 -7.53 6.11 -0.18
N ARG A 6 -7.06 7.12 0.54
CA ARG A 6 -6.59 6.95 1.91
C ARG A 6 -7.70 6.44 2.85
N VAL A 7 -8.94 6.83 2.58
CA VAL A 7 -10.08 6.42 3.42
C VAL A 7 -10.31 4.91 3.38
N ASP A 8 -9.87 4.24 2.33
CA ASP A 8 -10.01 2.78 2.19
C ASP A 8 -8.88 2.01 2.87
N ILE A 9 -7.85 2.70 3.36
CA ILE A 9 -6.67 2.09 3.96
C ILE A 9 -6.72 2.26 5.48
N LYS A 10 -6.50 1.17 6.21
CA LYS A 10 -6.48 1.18 7.68
C LYS A 10 -5.31 0.36 8.17
N ARG A 11 -4.88 0.64 9.40
CA ARG A 11 -3.90 -0.22 10.07
C ARG A 11 -4.49 -1.61 10.22
N GLY A 12 -3.68 -2.62 9.96
CA GLY A 12 -4.09 -4.02 10.02
C GLY A 12 -4.76 -4.52 8.75
N LEU A 13 -4.97 -3.67 7.76
CA LEU A 13 -5.59 -4.06 6.50
C LEU A 13 -4.64 -4.96 5.71
N HIS A 14 -5.17 -6.02 5.12
CA HIS A 14 -4.40 -6.93 4.29
C HIS A 14 -4.35 -6.39 2.86
N VAL A 15 -3.16 -6.11 2.37
CA VAL A 15 -2.98 -5.46 1.07
C VAL A 15 -1.83 -6.07 0.28
N LYS A 16 -1.82 -5.78 -1.02
CA LYS A 16 -0.65 -6.01 -1.87
C LYS A 16 -0.07 -4.66 -2.24
N ILE A 17 1.23 -4.51 -2.05
CA ILE A 17 1.93 -3.26 -2.34
C ILE A 17 3.00 -3.50 -3.39
N ILE A 18 3.41 -2.41 -4.06
CA ILE A 18 4.58 -2.44 -4.94
C ILE A 18 5.70 -1.69 -4.23
N LEU A 19 6.81 -2.39 -3.97
CA LEU A 19 7.99 -1.78 -3.39
C LEU A 19 8.66 -0.90 -4.43
N LYS A 20 9.45 0.10 -3.97
CA LYS A 20 10.15 1.00 -4.88
C LYS A 20 11.02 0.23 -5.88
N LYS A 21 11.72 -0.80 -5.43
CA LYS A 21 12.59 -1.62 -6.27
C LYS A 21 11.82 -2.43 -7.32
N ASP A 22 10.53 -2.65 -7.09
CA ASP A 22 9.71 -3.52 -7.94
C ASP A 22 8.79 -2.75 -8.88
N GLN A 23 8.88 -1.42 -8.90
CA GLN A 23 8.00 -0.60 -9.73
C GLN A 23 8.11 -0.90 -11.22
N ARG A 24 9.29 -1.33 -11.68
CA ARG A 24 9.51 -1.67 -13.08
C ARG A 24 8.87 -3.00 -13.47
N SER A 25 9.02 -4.00 -12.61
CA SER A 25 8.51 -5.35 -12.89
C SER A 25 7.03 -5.49 -12.56
N GLY A 26 6.53 -4.64 -11.68
CA GLY A 26 5.17 -4.75 -11.19
C GLY A 26 4.98 -5.85 -10.16
N ALA A 27 6.06 -6.44 -9.66
CA ALA A 27 5.97 -7.48 -8.64
C ALA A 27 5.34 -6.90 -7.37
N MET A 28 4.42 -7.65 -6.76
CA MET A 28 3.69 -7.20 -5.59
C MET A 28 4.11 -7.95 -4.34
N THR A 29 4.12 -7.24 -3.21
CA THR A 29 4.42 -7.81 -1.90
C THR A 29 3.16 -7.74 -1.05
N GLU A 30 2.77 -8.87 -0.49
CA GLU A 30 1.58 -8.97 0.33
C GLU A 30 1.93 -8.77 1.80
N GLY A 31 1.06 -8.10 2.53
CA GLY A 31 1.28 -7.90 3.96
C GLY A 31 0.17 -7.09 4.60
N PHE A 32 0.35 -6.76 5.88
CA PHE A 32 -0.62 -6.02 6.66
C PHE A 32 -0.09 -4.62 6.95
N VAL A 33 -0.97 -3.63 6.82
CA VAL A 33 -0.60 -2.22 7.01
C VAL A 33 -0.28 -1.94 8.48
N LYS A 34 0.89 -1.37 8.74
CA LYS A 34 1.26 -0.87 10.06
C LYS A 34 1.05 0.63 10.13
N ASP A 35 1.57 1.37 9.16
CA ASP A 35 1.46 2.83 9.10
C ASP A 35 1.04 3.29 7.72
N ILE A 36 0.28 4.39 7.68
CA ILE A 36 -0.09 5.05 6.44
C ILE A 36 0.81 6.27 6.29
N LEU A 37 1.62 6.29 5.24
CA LEU A 37 2.63 7.33 5.04
C LEU A 37 2.20 8.45 4.10
N THR A 38 1.12 8.25 3.34
CA THR A 38 0.57 9.28 2.46
C THR A 38 -0.43 10.12 3.22
N SER A 39 -0.21 11.43 3.27
CA SER A 39 -1.14 12.36 3.94
C SER A 39 -2.28 12.82 3.01
N ALA A 40 -2.07 12.78 1.70
CA ALA A 40 -3.09 13.18 0.74
C ALA A 40 -4.26 12.20 0.77
N PRO A 41 -5.51 12.68 0.58
CA PRO A 41 -6.68 11.79 0.60
C PRO A 41 -6.71 10.82 -0.58
N VAL A 42 -6.08 11.18 -1.70
CA VAL A 42 -6.04 10.35 -2.91
C VAL A 42 -4.66 10.42 -3.53
N HIS A 43 -4.16 9.28 -4.02
CA HIS A 43 -2.92 9.24 -4.78
C HIS A 43 -3.09 8.24 -5.91
N HIS A 44 -2.96 8.70 -7.17
CA HIS A 44 -3.25 7.86 -8.34
C HIS A 44 -2.32 6.65 -8.48
N ARG A 45 -1.15 6.68 -7.87
CA ARG A 45 -0.22 5.54 -7.87
C ARG A 45 -0.43 4.60 -6.69
N GLY A 46 -1.38 4.91 -5.82
CA GLY A 46 -1.66 4.15 -4.61
C GLY A 46 -1.13 4.83 -3.36
N ILE A 47 -1.81 4.60 -2.26
CA ILE A 47 -1.41 5.15 -0.96
C ILE A 47 -0.14 4.45 -0.50
N LYS A 48 0.84 5.23 -0.08
CA LYS A 48 2.10 4.70 0.44
C LYS A 48 1.91 4.26 1.88
N VAL A 49 2.31 3.04 2.18
CA VAL A 49 2.17 2.47 3.51
C VAL A 49 3.44 1.76 3.93
N ARG A 50 3.57 1.54 5.23
CA ARG A 50 4.58 0.65 5.81
C ARG A 50 3.86 -0.60 6.30
N LEU A 51 4.36 -1.77 5.92
CA LEU A 51 3.82 -3.04 6.40
C LEU A 51 4.38 -3.37 7.78
N GLU A 52 3.74 -4.33 8.45
CA GLU A 52 4.17 -4.74 9.81
C GLU A 52 5.59 -5.30 9.83
N ASP A 53 6.08 -5.83 8.72
CA ASP A 53 7.45 -6.33 8.61
C ASP A 53 8.46 -5.23 8.26
N GLY A 54 8.02 -3.98 8.13
CA GLY A 54 8.88 -2.84 7.86
C GLY A 54 9.05 -2.48 6.39
N GLN A 55 8.48 -3.24 5.48
CA GLN A 55 8.56 -2.92 4.06
C GLN A 55 7.65 -1.74 3.72
N ILE A 56 8.10 -0.87 2.82
CA ILE A 56 7.38 0.34 2.42
C ILE A 56 7.09 0.28 0.92
N GLY A 57 5.86 0.56 0.56
CA GLY A 57 5.45 0.60 -0.84
C GLY A 57 4.08 1.21 -1.02
N ARG A 58 3.61 1.23 -2.26
CA ARG A 58 2.30 1.78 -2.59
C ARG A 58 1.29 0.66 -2.75
N VAL A 59 0.12 0.84 -2.15
CA VAL A 59 -0.95 -0.16 -2.21
C VAL A 59 -1.47 -0.27 -3.63
N LYS A 60 -1.51 -1.49 -4.15
CA LYS A 60 -2.07 -1.78 -5.46
C LYS A 60 -3.39 -2.51 -5.36
N GLU A 61 -3.55 -3.33 -4.34
CA GLU A 61 -4.76 -4.12 -4.17
C GLU A 61 -5.09 -4.27 -2.69
N ILE A 62 -6.36 -4.14 -2.36
CA ILE A 62 -6.85 -4.37 -1.00
C ILE A 62 -7.49 -5.76 -0.99
N LEU A 63 -7.00 -6.62 -0.11
CA LEU A 63 -7.46 -8.01 -0.02
C LEU A 63 -8.57 -8.18 1.03
N GLU A 64 -8.54 -7.36 2.05
CA GLU A 64 -9.53 -7.41 3.14
C GLU A 64 -9.89 -6.04 3.63
#